data_16e204f13f8b4434574b7670716b2a53
#
_entry.id   16e204f13f8b4434574b7670716b2a53
#
_cell.length_a   1.000
_cell.length_b   1.000
_cell.length_c   1.000
_cell.angle_alpha   90.00
_cell.angle_beta   90.00
_cell.angle_gamma   90.00
#
_symmetry.space_group_name_H-M   'P 1'
#
loop_
_entity.id
_entity.type
_entity.pdbx_description
1 polymer ?
#
loop_
_entity_poly.entity_id
_entity_poly.type
_entity_poly.pdbx_seq_one_letter_code
_entity_poly.pdbx_strand_id
1 'polypeptide(L)'
;ALLARDDNDPDLSVKSAQPLDGAFLQPLLAESRRNSLTTVLTLHVPSGEGRATNTLVVLREGAVIAHYHKLHLYDAFAMQESRRVDPGQQIPPVIEVAGLRVGLMTCYDLRFPELALSLALNGAQLLVLPAAWVKGPQKEHHWATLLAARALDTTCYIVAAGECGTRNIGLSRIVDPLGTTLAGAGSEPQLIFADLSADDLARVR
;
A
#
# COMPACT_ATOMS: atom_id res chain seq x y z
N ALA A 1 1.01 -3.76 -7.98
CA ALA A 1 -0.24 -3.49 -8.68
C ALA A 1 0.00 -2.78 -10.00
N LEU A 2 1.11 -2.09 -10.12
CA LEU A 2 1.46 -1.30 -11.30
C LEU A 2 2.47 -1.94 -12.23
N LEU A 3 2.94 -3.12 -11.91
CA LEU A 3 3.65 -3.99 -12.84
C LEU A 3 2.87 -4.24 -14.14
N ALA A 4 1.55 -4.03 -14.10
CA ALA A 4 0.63 -4.21 -15.21
C ALA A 4 0.17 -2.86 -15.77
N ARG A 5 1.07 -1.92 -16.02
CA ARG A 5 0.73 -0.66 -16.66
C ARG A 5 1.68 -0.34 -17.82
N ASP A 6 1.09 -0.23 -18.98
CA ASP A 6 1.71 0.29 -20.20
C ASP A 6 0.80 1.39 -20.77
N ASP A 7 1.37 2.53 -21.17
CA ASP A 7 0.61 3.61 -21.81
C ASP A 7 0.09 3.20 -23.18
N ASN A 8 0.77 2.23 -23.82
CA ASN A 8 0.37 1.66 -25.11
C ASN A 8 -0.69 0.56 -24.97
N ASP A 9 -0.93 0.04 -23.77
CA ASP A 9 -1.93 -0.98 -23.50
C ASP A 9 -2.75 -0.62 -22.23
N PRO A 10 -3.84 0.15 -22.40
CA PRO A 10 -4.69 0.55 -21.28
C PRO A 10 -5.40 -0.63 -20.60
N ASP A 11 -5.41 -1.80 -21.22
CA ASP A 11 -6.05 -3.02 -20.70
C ASP A 11 -5.07 -3.94 -19.98
N LEU A 12 -3.80 -3.57 -19.90
CA LEU A 12 -2.76 -4.43 -19.31
C LEU A 12 -3.05 -4.83 -17.86
N SER A 13 -3.68 -3.94 -17.07
CA SER A 13 -4.10 -4.24 -15.70
C SER A 13 -5.08 -5.41 -15.63
N VAL A 14 -6.00 -5.51 -16.59
CA VAL A 14 -6.97 -6.61 -16.71
C VAL A 14 -6.30 -7.85 -17.29
N LYS A 15 -5.51 -7.69 -18.36
CA LYS A 15 -4.79 -8.81 -19.01
C LYS A 15 -3.80 -9.50 -18.07
N SER A 16 -3.20 -8.75 -17.14
CA SER A 16 -2.23 -9.26 -16.18
C SER A 16 -2.87 -9.65 -14.84
N ALA A 17 -4.18 -9.45 -14.68
CA ALA A 17 -4.87 -9.80 -13.46
C ALA A 17 -4.82 -11.31 -13.23
N GLN A 18 -4.56 -11.70 -11.98
CA GLN A 18 -4.49 -13.10 -11.58
C GLN A 18 -5.30 -13.33 -10.30
N PRO A 19 -5.94 -14.49 -10.14
CA PRO A 19 -6.60 -14.83 -8.89
C PRO A 19 -5.58 -14.98 -7.75
N LEU A 20 -6.07 -14.98 -6.52
CA LEU A 20 -5.21 -15.06 -5.31
C LEU A 20 -4.45 -16.40 -5.20
N ASP A 21 -4.89 -17.43 -5.89
CA ASP A 21 -4.21 -18.71 -6.05
C ASP A 21 -3.41 -18.82 -7.36
N GLY A 22 -3.27 -17.72 -8.10
CA GLY A 22 -2.57 -17.65 -9.38
C GLY A 22 -1.06 -17.73 -9.30
N ALA A 23 -0.44 -17.92 -10.46
CA ALA A 23 1.00 -18.15 -10.60
C ALA A 23 1.88 -17.02 -10.01
N PHE A 24 1.38 -15.79 -9.93
CA PHE A 24 2.13 -14.67 -9.35
C PHE A 24 2.32 -14.82 -7.84
N LEU A 25 1.29 -15.23 -7.10
CA LEU A 25 1.37 -15.35 -5.63
C LEU A 25 2.00 -16.68 -5.17
N GLN A 26 1.96 -17.73 -5.96
CA GLN A 26 2.45 -19.06 -5.54
C GLN A 26 3.92 -19.06 -5.03
N PRO A 27 4.91 -18.48 -5.75
CA PRO A 27 6.29 -18.43 -5.26
C PRO A 27 6.42 -17.56 -4.00
N LEU A 28 5.65 -16.47 -3.88
CA LEU A 28 5.65 -15.59 -2.72
C LEU A 28 5.05 -16.28 -1.48
N LEU A 29 3.99 -17.05 -1.67
CA LEU A 29 3.41 -17.89 -0.61
C LEU A 29 4.37 -18.99 -0.17
N ALA A 30 5.05 -19.64 -1.13
CA ALA A 30 6.06 -20.65 -0.80
C ALA A 30 7.21 -20.04 0.01
N GLU A 31 7.66 -18.84 -0.35
CA GLU A 31 8.70 -18.12 0.39
C GLU A 31 8.23 -17.68 1.77
N SER A 32 7.02 -17.14 1.90
CA SER A 32 6.46 -16.74 3.19
C SER A 32 6.26 -17.92 4.16
N ARG A 33 6.23 -19.16 3.66
CA ARG A 33 6.19 -20.37 4.48
C ARG A 33 7.57 -20.72 5.06
N ARG A 34 8.66 -20.31 4.37
CA ARG A 34 10.04 -20.63 4.77
C ARG A 34 10.63 -19.62 5.75
N ASN A 35 10.02 -18.45 5.87
CA ASN A 35 10.47 -17.38 6.76
C ASN A 35 9.31 -16.88 7.64
N SER A 36 9.64 -16.13 8.69
CA SER A 36 8.67 -15.56 9.63
C SER A 36 8.17 -14.18 9.22
N LEU A 37 8.44 -13.76 7.98
CA LEU A 37 8.06 -12.42 7.52
C LEU A 37 6.58 -12.34 7.16
N THR A 38 5.94 -11.26 7.56
CA THR A 38 4.65 -10.85 7.01
C THR A 38 4.92 -9.91 5.83
N THR A 39 4.47 -10.30 4.64
CA THR A 39 4.69 -9.55 3.40
C THR A 39 3.40 -8.88 2.95
N VAL A 40 3.47 -7.59 2.65
CA VAL A 40 2.34 -6.82 2.12
C VAL A 40 2.67 -6.34 0.70
N LEU A 41 1.80 -6.64 -0.24
CA LEU A 41 1.94 -6.21 -1.63
C LEU A 41 0.58 -6.02 -2.30
N THR A 42 0.59 -5.50 -3.53
CA THR A 42 -0.63 -5.32 -4.33
C THR A 42 -0.54 -6.05 -5.66
N LEU A 43 -1.68 -6.53 -6.15
CA LEU A 43 -1.84 -7.09 -7.49
C LEU A 43 -3.23 -6.76 -8.04
N HIS A 44 -3.43 -6.93 -9.34
CA HIS A 44 -4.77 -6.93 -9.92
C HIS A 44 -5.38 -8.33 -9.85
N VAL A 45 -6.64 -8.41 -9.40
CA VAL A 45 -7.41 -9.66 -9.31
C VAL A 45 -8.63 -9.52 -10.21
N PRO A 46 -8.97 -10.50 -11.06
CA PRO A 46 -10.15 -10.45 -11.90
C PRO A 46 -11.43 -10.23 -11.05
N SER A 47 -12.29 -9.30 -11.46
CA SER A 47 -13.57 -9.00 -10.76
C SER A 47 -14.80 -9.25 -11.62
N GLY A 48 -14.64 -9.59 -12.88
CA GLY A 48 -15.71 -9.83 -13.83
C GLY A 48 -15.26 -9.63 -15.27
N GLU A 49 -16.19 -9.55 -16.19
CA GLU A 49 -15.92 -9.42 -17.63
C GLU A 49 -15.07 -8.20 -17.98
N GLY A 50 -13.80 -8.45 -18.29
CA GLY A 50 -12.83 -7.42 -18.70
C GLY A 50 -12.51 -6.37 -17.64
N ARG A 51 -12.68 -6.69 -16.34
CA ARG A 51 -12.39 -5.81 -15.21
C ARG A 51 -11.56 -6.51 -14.14
N ALA A 52 -10.94 -5.72 -13.28
CA ALA A 52 -10.15 -6.20 -12.17
C ALA A 52 -10.34 -5.32 -10.92
N THR A 53 -10.00 -5.81 -9.75
CA THR A 53 -9.77 -5.02 -8.55
C THR A 53 -8.27 -4.79 -8.34
N ASN A 54 -7.90 -3.62 -7.81
CA ASN A 54 -6.57 -3.38 -7.28
C ASN A 54 -6.57 -3.87 -5.83
N THR A 55 -5.91 -5.00 -5.60
CA THR A 55 -6.02 -5.75 -4.34
C THR A 55 -4.69 -5.76 -3.61
N LEU A 56 -4.70 -5.25 -2.38
CA LEU A 56 -3.61 -5.46 -1.43
C LEU A 56 -3.81 -6.81 -0.76
N VAL A 57 -2.73 -7.57 -0.63
CA VAL A 57 -2.70 -8.85 0.08
C VAL A 57 -1.65 -8.85 1.16
N VAL A 58 -1.92 -9.59 2.22
CA VAL A 58 -0.98 -9.84 3.32
C VAL A 58 -0.67 -11.33 3.35
N LEU A 59 0.59 -11.66 3.16
CA LEU A 59 1.11 -13.03 3.13
C LEU A 59 1.83 -13.35 4.44
N ARG A 60 1.52 -14.48 5.04
CA ARG A 60 2.21 -15.02 6.22
C ARG A 60 2.07 -16.53 6.26
N GLU A 61 3.17 -17.24 6.59
CA GLU A 61 3.20 -18.69 6.80
C GLU A 61 2.61 -19.50 5.62
N GLY A 62 2.78 -19.00 4.40
CA GLY A 62 2.30 -19.64 3.17
C GLY A 62 0.82 -19.43 2.87
N ALA A 63 0.17 -18.46 3.51
CA ALA A 63 -1.23 -18.14 3.30
C ALA A 63 -1.46 -16.64 3.04
N VAL A 64 -2.53 -16.30 2.33
CA VAL A 64 -3.09 -14.95 2.30
C VAL A 64 -3.95 -14.81 3.55
N ILE A 65 -3.47 -14.07 4.56
CA ILE A 65 -4.16 -13.91 5.85
C ILE A 65 -5.14 -12.74 5.87
N ALA A 66 -4.99 -11.79 4.94
CA ALA A 66 -5.91 -10.68 4.73
C ALA A 66 -5.77 -10.14 3.32
N HIS A 67 -6.82 -9.51 2.82
CA HIS A 67 -6.81 -8.75 1.58
C HIS A 67 -7.69 -7.51 1.67
N TYR A 68 -7.44 -6.55 0.80
CA TYR A 68 -8.17 -5.29 0.72
C TYR A 68 -8.29 -4.86 -0.74
N HIS A 69 -9.49 -4.62 -1.23
CA HIS A 69 -9.75 -4.00 -2.53
C HIS A 69 -9.72 -2.49 -2.37
N LYS A 70 -8.83 -1.84 -3.10
CA LYS A 70 -8.59 -0.40 -3.05
C LYS A 70 -9.90 0.39 -3.21
N LEU A 71 -10.22 1.24 -2.22
CA LEU A 71 -11.44 2.05 -2.21
C LEU A 71 -11.35 3.24 -3.18
N HIS A 72 -10.24 3.99 -3.12
CA HIS A 72 -10.10 5.25 -3.86
C HIS A 72 -9.26 5.04 -5.11
N LEU A 73 -9.93 4.90 -6.24
CA LEU A 73 -9.27 4.74 -7.54
C LEU A 73 -8.63 6.06 -7.99
N TYR A 74 -7.53 5.93 -8.74
CA TYR A 74 -6.79 7.09 -9.21
C TYR A 74 -7.39 7.66 -10.50
N ASP A 75 -8.43 8.47 -10.35
CA ASP A 75 -9.08 9.21 -11.42
C ASP A 75 -8.73 10.68 -11.32
N ALA A 76 -7.46 11.02 -11.61
CA ALA A 76 -6.94 12.37 -11.55
C ALA A 76 -5.74 12.55 -12.49
N PHE A 77 -5.41 13.78 -12.86
CA PHE A 77 -4.26 14.09 -13.71
C PHE A 77 -4.24 13.32 -15.04
N ALA A 78 -5.36 13.29 -15.74
CA ALA A 78 -5.59 12.53 -16.98
C ALA A 78 -5.49 11.00 -16.85
N MET A 79 -5.44 10.51 -15.62
CA MET A 79 -5.51 9.09 -15.31
C MET A 79 -6.96 8.71 -14.97
N GLN A 80 -7.36 7.50 -15.36
CA GLN A 80 -8.70 6.99 -15.11
C GLN A 80 -8.63 5.49 -14.80
N GLU A 81 -8.23 5.18 -13.54
CA GLU A 81 -8.12 3.79 -13.06
C GLU A 81 -9.48 3.08 -13.10
N SER A 82 -10.57 3.81 -12.78
CA SER A 82 -11.94 3.28 -12.79
C SER A 82 -12.41 2.74 -14.14
N ARG A 83 -11.71 3.08 -15.21
CA ARG A 83 -12.04 2.58 -16.55
C ARG A 83 -11.97 1.05 -16.66
N ARG A 84 -11.06 0.41 -15.92
CA ARG A 84 -10.79 -1.03 -15.96
C ARG A 84 -10.77 -1.69 -14.58
N VAL A 85 -10.73 -0.89 -13.52
CA VAL A 85 -10.63 -1.37 -12.13
C VAL A 85 -11.92 -1.03 -11.39
N ASP A 86 -12.43 -2.00 -10.65
CA ASP A 86 -13.57 -1.80 -9.76
C ASP A 86 -13.10 -1.33 -8.39
N PRO A 87 -13.76 -0.34 -7.78
CA PRO A 87 -13.44 0.09 -6.43
C PRO A 87 -13.84 -0.98 -5.40
N GLY A 88 -13.11 -1.05 -4.31
CA GLY A 88 -13.54 -1.75 -3.11
C GLY A 88 -14.78 -1.09 -2.49
N GLN A 89 -15.48 -1.81 -1.64
CA GLN A 89 -16.70 -1.35 -0.97
C GLN A 89 -16.62 -1.43 0.55
N GLN A 90 -15.50 -1.93 1.09
CA GLN A 90 -15.33 -2.17 2.51
C GLN A 90 -14.03 -1.54 3.00
N ILE A 91 -14.11 -0.95 4.19
CA ILE A 91 -12.92 -0.52 4.93
C ILE A 91 -12.10 -1.78 5.25
N PRO A 92 -10.77 -1.77 4.98
CA PRO A 92 -9.94 -2.94 5.25
C PRO A 92 -9.91 -3.29 6.74
N PRO A 93 -9.73 -4.57 7.07
CA PRO A 93 -9.57 -4.99 8.45
C PRO A 93 -8.25 -4.45 9.04
N VAL A 94 -8.25 -4.18 10.32
CA VAL A 94 -7.01 -4.02 11.09
C VAL A 94 -6.54 -5.41 11.52
N ILE A 95 -5.30 -5.74 11.17
CA ILE A 95 -4.69 -7.06 11.44
C ILE A 95 -3.59 -6.94 12.48
N GLU A 96 -3.20 -8.03 13.11
CA GLU A 96 -2.07 -8.06 14.03
C GLU A 96 -0.82 -8.62 13.33
N VAL A 97 0.29 -7.87 13.44
CA VAL A 97 1.61 -8.27 12.94
C VAL A 97 2.66 -7.92 13.99
N ALA A 98 3.37 -8.93 14.50
CA ALA A 98 4.44 -8.76 15.47
C ALA A 98 4.08 -7.87 16.69
N GLY A 99 2.86 -8.02 17.20
CA GLY A 99 2.36 -7.26 18.35
C GLY A 99 1.86 -5.85 18.03
N LEU A 100 1.90 -5.40 16.77
CA LEU A 100 1.31 -4.14 16.33
C LEU A 100 0.01 -4.39 15.54
N ARG A 101 -0.95 -3.51 15.74
CA ARG A 101 -2.20 -3.47 14.96
C ARG A 101 -1.97 -2.66 13.69
N VAL A 102 -2.12 -3.32 12.53
CA VAL A 102 -1.76 -2.79 11.22
C VAL A 102 -3.00 -2.50 10.38
N GLY A 103 -3.15 -1.25 9.96
CA GLY A 103 -4.14 -0.81 8.98
C GLY A 103 -3.56 -0.84 7.56
N LEU A 104 -4.41 -1.20 6.60
CA LEU A 104 -4.03 -1.41 5.20
C LEU A 104 -4.54 -0.27 4.33
N MET A 105 -3.67 0.31 3.51
CA MET A 105 -3.99 1.36 2.54
C MET A 105 -3.25 1.09 1.21
N THR A 106 -3.72 1.63 0.10
CA THR A 106 -3.07 1.47 -1.19
C THR A 106 -2.95 2.82 -1.92
N CYS A 107 -1.71 3.26 -2.17
CA CYS A 107 -1.38 4.37 -3.08
C CYS A 107 -2.27 5.61 -2.90
N TYR A 108 -3.26 5.83 -3.79
CA TYR A 108 -4.13 7.01 -3.82
C TYR A 108 -4.98 7.18 -2.55
N ASP A 109 -5.21 6.10 -1.78
CA ASP A 109 -5.87 6.16 -0.47
C ASP A 109 -5.20 7.18 0.47
N LEU A 110 -3.89 7.44 0.29
CA LEU A 110 -3.14 8.44 1.06
C LEU A 110 -3.75 9.84 1.01
N ARG A 111 -4.49 10.17 -0.05
CA ARG A 111 -5.15 11.48 -0.21
C ARG A 111 -6.46 11.62 0.57
N PHE A 112 -6.95 10.52 1.13
CA PHE A 112 -8.23 10.45 1.82
C PHE A 112 -7.99 10.23 3.32
N PRO A 113 -7.95 11.33 4.11
CA PRO A 113 -7.69 11.24 5.55
C PRO A 113 -8.73 10.39 6.30
N GLU A 114 -9.95 10.31 5.77
CA GLU A 114 -11.06 9.58 6.37
C GLU A 114 -10.76 8.09 6.50
N LEU A 115 -10.08 7.49 5.50
CA LEU A 115 -9.69 6.09 5.58
C LEU A 115 -8.61 5.86 6.64
N ALA A 116 -7.57 6.70 6.65
CA ALA A 116 -6.51 6.61 7.65
C ALA A 116 -7.07 6.79 9.07
N LEU A 117 -7.94 7.79 9.27
CA LEU A 117 -8.60 8.05 10.53
C LEU A 117 -9.50 6.88 10.96
N SER A 118 -10.29 6.33 10.04
CA SER A 118 -11.13 5.16 10.31
C SER A 118 -10.30 3.96 10.77
N LEU A 119 -9.16 3.69 10.14
CA LEU A 119 -8.24 2.63 10.56
C LEU A 119 -7.66 2.88 11.95
N ALA A 120 -7.26 4.11 12.25
CA ALA A 120 -6.75 4.49 13.57
C ALA A 120 -7.82 4.35 14.67
N LEU A 121 -9.06 4.79 14.41
CA LEU A 121 -10.19 4.63 15.33
C LEU A 121 -10.55 3.15 15.55
N ASN A 122 -10.33 2.29 14.56
CA ASN A 122 -10.42 0.84 14.69
C ASN A 122 -9.18 0.23 15.36
N GLY A 123 -8.27 1.07 15.87
CA GLY A 123 -7.15 0.71 16.72
C GLY A 123 -5.84 0.43 15.97
N ALA A 124 -5.70 0.83 14.71
CA ALA A 124 -4.41 0.72 14.03
C ALA A 124 -3.34 1.54 14.76
N GLN A 125 -2.14 1.01 14.78
CA GLN A 125 -0.92 1.58 15.35
C GLN A 125 0.12 1.85 14.27
N LEU A 126 0.03 1.12 13.19
CA LEU A 126 0.83 1.21 11.98
C LEU A 126 -0.09 1.21 10.77
N LEU A 127 0.14 2.11 9.81
CA LEU A 127 -0.50 2.09 8.51
C LEU A 127 0.53 1.67 7.45
N VAL A 128 0.23 0.64 6.67
CA VAL A 128 1.08 0.19 5.56
C VAL A 128 0.49 0.63 4.24
N LEU A 129 1.35 1.12 3.34
CA LEU A 129 0.95 1.75 2.08
C LEU A 129 1.88 1.36 0.92
N PRO A 130 1.68 0.24 0.24
CA PRO A 130 2.30 0.02 -1.06
C PRO A 130 1.73 0.99 -2.09
N ALA A 131 2.61 1.62 -2.88
CA ALA A 131 2.21 2.62 -3.86
C ALA A 131 3.09 2.60 -5.10
N ALA A 132 2.50 2.89 -6.25
CA ALA A 132 3.22 3.35 -7.42
C ALA A 132 2.80 4.80 -7.70
N TRP A 133 3.43 5.70 -6.97
CA TRP A 133 3.12 7.13 -7.03
C TRP A 133 3.75 7.75 -8.26
N VAL A 134 2.90 8.09 -9.23
CA VAL A 134 3.33 8.58 -10.55
C VAL A 134 4.02 9.93 -10.44
N LYS A 135 5.14 10.10 -11.17
CA LYS A 135 5.84 11.39 -11.34
C LYS A 135 4.92 12.47 -11.91
N GLY A 136 5.22 13.71 -11.63
CA GLY A 136 4.48 14.87 -12.10
C GLY A 136 4.73 16.09 -11.21
N PRO A 137 4.12 17.23 -11.51
CA PRO A 137 4.33 18.46 -10.74
C PRO A 137 4.05 18.26 -9.25
N GLN A 138 5.03 18.57 -8.40
CA GLN A 138 4.97 18.49 -6.93
C GLN A 138 4.63 17.10 -6.35
N LYS A 139 4.76 16.02 -7.12
CA LYS A 139 4.35 14.68 -6.67
C LYS A 139 5.19 14.16 -5.49
N GLU A 140 6.47 14.44 -5.48
CA GLU A 140 7.39 14.12 -4.39
C GLU A 140 7.04 14.91 -3.13
N HIS A 141 6.72 16.19 -3.27
CA HIS A 141 6.25 17.05 -2.17
C HIS A 141 4.91 16.53 -1.60
N HIS A 142 3.95 16.22 -2.48
CA HIS A 142 2.66 15.64 -2.04
C HIS A 142 2.85 14.34 -1.27
N TRP A 143 3.73 13.46 -1.75
CA TRP A 143 4.03 12.20 -1.10
C TRP A 143 4.57 12.40 0.31
N ALA A 144 5.62 13.22 0.45
CA ALA A 144 6.25 13.50 1.73
C ALA A 144 5.27 14.16 2.72
N THR A 145 4.55 15.18 2.26
CA THR A 145 3.61 15.95 3.09
C THR A 145 2.45 15.08 3.56
N LEU A 146 1.85 14.29 2.67
CA LEU A 146 0.70 13.47 3.01
C LEU A 146 1.06 12.32 3.95
N LEU A 147 2.24 11.69 3.80
CA LEU A 147 2.70 10.66 4.74
C LEU A 147 2.88 11.25 6.14
N ALA A 148 3.54 12.39 6.26
CA ALA A 148 3.71 13.07 7.55
C ALA A 148 2.36 13.49 8.14
N ALA A 149 1.46 14.06 7.33
CA ALA A 149 0.12 14.44 7.76
C ALA A 149 -0.67 13.23 8.29
N ARG A 150 -0.67 12.09 7.58
CA ARG A 150 -1.39 10.88 8.06
C ARG A 150 -0.80 10.35 9.38
N ALA A 151 0.53 10.40 9.54
CA ALA A 151 1.15 10.01 10.80
C ALA A 151 0.67 10.93 11.96
N LEU A 152 0.66 12.24 11.74
CA LEU A 152 0.22 13.23 12.72
C LEU A 152 -1.27 13.14 13.04
N ASP A 153 -2.14 13.08 12.01
CA ASP A 153 -3.60 13.02 12.14
C ASP A 153 -4.06 11.79 12.94
N THR A 154 -3.36 10.67 12.77
CA THR A 154 -3.77 9.37 13.33
C THR A 154 -2.94 8.94 14.53
N THR A 155 -1.84 9.60 14.79
CA THR A 155 -0.82 9.18 15.77
C THR A 155 -0.41 7.71 15.53
N CYS A 156 -0.10 7.37 14.26
CA CYS A 156 0.31 6.03 13.83
C CYS A 156 1.68 6.11 13.17
N TYR A 157 2.44 5.01 13.24
CA TYR A 157 3.55 4.80 12.28
C TYR A 157 3.01 4.67 10.86
N ILE A 158 3.81 5.09 9.87
CA ILE A 158 3.51 4.86 8.45
C ILE A 158 4.68 4.11 7.82
N VAL A 159 4.40 3.00 7.14
CA VAL A 159 5.37 2.30 6.27
C VAL A 159 4.86 2.35 4.84
N ALA A 160 5.49 3.18 4.03
CA ALA A 160 5.12 3.42 2.65
C ALA A 160 6.19 2.88 1.71
N ALA A 161 5.85 1.84 0.93
CA ALA A 161 6.72 1.26 -0.09
C ALA A 161 6.35 1.84 -1.46
N GLY A 162 7.22 2.72 -1.98
CA GLY A 162 7.06 3.38 -3.28
C GLY A 162 7.76 2.62 -4.39
N GLU A 163 7.04 2.23 -5.43
CA GLU A 163 7.63 1.70 -6.66
C GLU A 163 8.50 2.79 -7.31
N CYS A 164 9.73 2.45 -7.65
CA CYS A 164 10.66 3.31 -8.38
C CYS A 164 10.70 2.94 -9.87
N GLY A 165 11.20 3.85 -10.69
CA GLY A 165 11.36 3.63 -12.13
C GLY A 165 11.13 4.88 -12.95
N THR A 166 11.02 4.73 -14.25
CA THR A 166 10.87 5.86 -15.19
C THR A 166 9.61 6.69 -14.94
N ARG A 167 8.55 6.06 -14.47
CA ARG A 167 7.21 6.66 -14.29
C ARG A 167 6.85 7.00 -12.84
N ASN A 168 7.45 6.32 -11.88
CA ASN A 168 7.12 6.44 -10.47
C ASN A 168 8.26 7.09 -9.70
N ILE A 169 7.90 7.77 -8.60
CA ILE A 169 8.88 8.57 -7.84
C ILE A 169 9.83 7.73 -6.98
N GLY A 170 9.48 6.48 -6.65
CA GLY A 170 10.17 5.72 -5.60
C GLY A 170 9.88 6.31 -4.21
N LEU A 171 10.89 6.79 -3.54
CA LEU A 171 10.83 7.53 -2.27
C LEU A 171 10.11 6.76 -1.16
N SER A 172 10.32 5.45 -1.06
CA SER A 172 9.82 4.65 0.06
C SER A 172 10.17 5.33 1.37
N ARG A 173 9.27 5.30 2.36
CA ARG A 173 9.46 6.04 3.61
C ARG A 173 8.84 5.34 4.80
N ILE A 174 9.53 5.42 5.93
CA ILE A 174 9.01 5.02 7.25
C ILE A 174 8.93 6.29 8.09
N VAL A 175 7.74 6.58 8.62
CA VAL A 175 7.44 7.80 9.37
C VAL A 175 6.93 7.43 10.75
N ASP A 176 7.41 8.13 11.77
CA ASP A 176 6.96 7.95 13.15
C ASP A 176 5.61 8.67 13.43
N PRO A 177 4.96 8.43 14.57
CA PRO A 177 3.69 9.07 14.92
C PRO A 177 3.75 10.60 15.08
N LEU A 178 4.94 11.18 15.14
CA LEU A 178 5.18 12.63 15.20
C LEU A 178 5.46 13.25 13.83
N GLY A 179 5.30 12.47 12.74
CA GLY A 179 5.50 12.91 11.37
C GLY A 179 6.98 12.95 10.93
N THR A 180 7.90 12.44 11.76
CA THR A 180 9.33 12.42 11.45
C THR A 180 9.68 11.21 10.59
N THR A 181 10.50 11.40 9.57
CA THR A 181 11.02 10.31 8.75
C THR A 181 12.11 9.54 9.50
N LEU A 182 11.85 8.29 9.83
CA LEU A 182 12.81 7.37 10.46
C LEU A 182 13.79 6.78 9.42
N ALA A 183 13.27 6.43 8.25
CA ALA A 183 14.05 5.94 7.12
C ALA A 183 13.42 6.36 5.80
N GLY A 184 14.24 6.64 4.78
CA GLY A 184 13.78 7.05 3.46
C GLY A 184 14.69 6.54 2.36
N ALA A 185 14.07 6.09 1.25
CA ALA A 185 14.76 5.74 0.01
C ALA A 185 14.80 6.92 -0.96
N GLY A 186 15.71 6.85 -1.92
CA GLY A 186 15.74 7.72 -3.10
C GLY A 186 14.79 7.25 -4.20
N SER A 187 15.02 7.73 -5.42
CA SER A 187 14.27 7.35 -6.62
C SER A 187 14.68 6.01 -7.22
N GLU A 188 15.79 5.43 -6.75
CA GLU A 188 16.36 4.18 -7.23
C GLU A 188 15.96 2.99 -6.34
N PRO A 189 16.09 1.73 -6.83
CA PRO A 189 15.82 0.56 -6.02
C PRO A 189 16.65 0.53 -4.74
N GLN A 190 15.98 0.53 -3.61
CA GLN A 190 16.63 0.55 -2.30
C GLN A 190 15.77 -0.16 -1.26
N LEU A 191 16.40 -0.87 -0.34
CA LEU A 191 15.79 -1.45 0.83
C LEU A 191 16.03 -0.51 2.03
N ILE A 192 14.99 -0.21 2.79
CA ILE A 192 15.04 0.61 4.00
C ILE A 192 14.47 -0.15 5.19
N PHE A 193 14.97 0.15 6.38
CA PHE A 193 14.59 -0.49 7.63
C PHE A 193 14.40 0.55 8.74
N ALA A 194 13.49 0.27 9.66
CA ALA A 194 13.38 0.98 10.94
C ALA A 194 12.78 0.02 11.98
N ASP A 195 13.20 0.19 13.22
CA ASP A 195 12.55 -0.43 14.37
C ASP A 195 11.33 0.40 14.79
N LEU A 196 10.20 -0.25 15.04
CA LEU A 196 8.97 0.39 15.48
C LEU A 196 8.65 -0.11 16.90
N SER A 197 8.38 0.84 17.81
CA SER A 197 8.15 0.54 19.22
C SER A 197 6.69 0.82 19.62
N ALA A 198 6.03 -0.17 20.18
CA ALA A 198 4.70 0.01 20.78
C ALA A 198 4.76 0.94 22.00
N ASP A 199 5.85 0.90 22.77
CA ASP A 199 6.05 1.76 23.94
C ASP A 199 6.25 3.22 23.55
N ASP A 200 6.97 3.50 22.47
CA ASP A 200 7.11 4.85 21.93
C ASP A 200 5.78 5.40 21.46
N LEU A 201 5.00 4.57 20.77
CA LEU A 201 3.65 4.93 20.36
C LEU A 201 2.75 5.26 21.56
N ALA A 202 2.82 4.45 22.64
CA ALA A 202 2.04 4.67 23.84
C ALA A 202 2.42 5.98 24.56
N ARG A 203 3.70 6.40 24.47
CA ARG A 203 4.15 7.69 25.04
C ARG A 203 3.67 8.91 24.26
N VAL A 204 3.40 8.74 22.96
CA VAL A 204 2.95 9.82 22.08
C VAL A 204 1.42 9.98 22.10
N ARG A 205 0.69 8.91 22.39
CA ARG A 205 -0.78 8.90 22.53
C ARG A 205 -1.24 9.31 23.93
#